data_e301061e526e47befc5fa782dc39b3a0
#
_entry.id   e301061e526e47befc5fa782dc39b3a0
#
_cell.length_a   1.000
_cell.length_b   1.000
_cell.length_c   1.000
_cell.angle_alpha   90.00
_cell.angle_beta   90.00
_cell.angle_gamma   90.00
#
_symmetry.space_group_name_H-M   'P 1'
#
loop_
_entity.id
_entity.type
_entity.pdbx_description
1 polymer ?
#
loop_
_entity_poly.entity_id
_entity_poly.type
_entity_poly.pdbx_seq_one_letter_code
_entity_poly.pdbx_strand_id
1 'polypeptide(L)'
;MEEERGMIPYLEETYDVVIVGAGHAGCEAALASARLGMETIMFTVSVDSIALMPCNPNIGGSSKGHLVRELDALGGEMGKNIDKTFIQSKMLNESKGPAVHSLRAQADKQDYSRHMRRTLENTDHLTIRQAEVSEILAEDGKIRGVKTFSGAVYYAKAVILCTGTYLKARCIYGDVSNPTGPNGLQAANHLTDSLREHGIEMFRFKTGTPARVDKKSIDFSKMEEQFGDPRVVPFSFSTNPDEIQKDQVSCWLTYTNENTHRIIKDNLDRSPLFSGAIEGTGPRYCPSIEDKVVKFPDKNRHQVFVEPEGLYTNEMYLGGMSSSLPEDVQYAMYRTVPGLEKVKIVRNAYAIEYDCINALQLKPTLEFKKISGLFAGGQFNGSSGYEEAAVQGFMAGVNAVMKIRGQEAVVLDRSQAYIGGSD
;
A
#
# COMPACT_ATOMS: atom_id res chain seq x y z
N MET A 1 -41.47 -30.03 -21.32
CA MET A 1 -41.24 -28.68 -21.81
C MET A 1 -40.80 -27.86 -20.61
N GLU A 2 -39.52 -27.89 -20.32
CA GLU A 2 -38.94 -26.92 -19.39
C GLU A 2 -38.90 -25.59 -20.16
N GLU A 3 -39.73 -24.66 -19.71
CA GLU A 3 -39.66 -23.28 -20.16
C GLU A 3 -38.21 -22.78 -19.88
N GLU A 4 -37.50 -22.44 -20.93
CA GLU A 4 -36.36 -21.55 -20.84
C GLU A 4 -36.84 -20.29 -20.09
N ARG A 5 -36.63 -20.25 -18.78
CA ARG A 5 -36.66 -19.00 -18.04
C ARG A 5 -35.55 -18.14 -18.67
N GLY A 6 -35.98 -17.26 -19.57
CA GLY A 6 -35.09 -16.24 -20.11
C GLY A 6 -34.36 -15.59 -18.94
N MET A 7 -33.02 -15.75 -18.90
CA MET A 7 -32.21 -15.12 -17.87
C MET A 7 -32.53 -13.63 -17.94
N ILE A 8 -33.18 -13.13 -16.88
CA ILE A 8 -33.30 -11.67 -16.73
C ILE A 8 -31.86 -11.13 -16.79
N PRO A 9 -31.54 -10.22 -17.72
CA PRO A 9 -30.20 -9.68 -17.77
C PRO A 9 -29.88 -9.09 -16.39
N TYR A 10 -28.81 -9.59 -15.75
CA TYR A 10 -28.31 -9.02 -14.52
C TYR A 10 -27.84 -7.59 -14.80
N LEU A 11 -27.46 -6.83 -13.78
CA LEU A 11 -27.00 -5.46 -13.96
C LEU A 11 -25.83 -5.40 -14.95
N GLU A 12 -25.99 -4.58 -15.98
CA GLU A 12 -24.94 -4.25 -16.95
C GLU A 12 -24.80 -2.74 -17.03
N GLU A 13 -23.56 -2.27 -16.91
CA GLU A 13 -23.22 -0.85 -17.06
C GLU A 13 -21.99 -0.70 -17.97
N THR A 14 -21.81 0.49 -18.52
CA THR A 14 -20.68 0.80 -19.41
C THR A 14 -19.96 2.05 -18.93
N TYR A 15 -18.64 1.95 -18.85
CA TYR A 15 -17.72 3.03 -18.49
C TYR A 15 -16.59 3.11 -19.52
N ASP A 16 -15.79 4.17 -19.48
CA ASP A 16 -14.56 4.25 -20.25
C ASP A 16 -13.44 3.47 -19.58
N VAL A 17 -13.30 3.63 -18.26
CA VAL A 17 -12.24 3.02 -17.45
C VAL A 17 -12.82 2.36 -16.19
N VAL A 18 -12.39 1.15 -15.92
CA VAL A 18 -12.64 0.42 -14.67
C VAL A 18 -11.34 0.33 -13.86
N ILE A 19 -11.41 0.73 -12.60
CA ILE A 19 -10.31 0.59 -11.63
C ILE A 19 -10.68 -0.51 -10.63
N VAL A 20 -9.81 -1.49 -10.46
CA VAL A 20 -10.01 -2.60 -9.51
C VAL A 20 -9.08 -2.42 -8.32
N GLY A 21 -9.64 -1.99 -7.20
CA GLY A 21 -8.95 -1.67 -5.96
C GLY A 21 -8.87 -0.18 -5.69
N ALA A 22 -9.01 0.19 -4.42
CA ALA A 22 -9.03 1.58 -3.95
C ALA A 22 -7.91 1.88 -2.93
N GLY A 23 -6.77 1.20 -3.05
CA GLY A 23 -5.54 1.57 -2.38
C GLY A 23 -4.88 2.79 -3.05
N HIS A 24 -3.64 3.09 -2.68
CA HIS A 24 -2.93 4.27 -3.20
C HIS A 24 -2.83 4.28 -4.74
N ALA A 25 -2.58 3.13 -5.36
CA ALA A 25 -2.54 3.01 -6.81
C ALA A 25 -3.93 3.26 -7.44
N GLY A 26 -4.96 2.61 -6.90
CA GLY A 26 -6.32 2.74 -7.43
C GLY A 26 -6.88 4.15 -7.31
N CYS A 27 -6.62 4.83 -6.19
CA CYS A 27 -7.03 6.23 -6.00
C CYS A 27 -6.42 7.15 -7.05
N GLU A 28 -5.11 7.05 -7.29
CA GLU A 28 -4.44 7.90 -8.29
C GLU A 28 -4.83 7.56 -9.72
N ALA A 29 -5.02 6.27 -10.03
CA ALA A 29 -5.51 5.83 -11.35
C ALA A 29 -6.93 6.36 -11.61
N ALA A 30 -7.81 6.28 -10.63
CA ALA A 30 -9.18 6.77 -10.74
C ALA A 30 -9.25 8.29 -10.92
N LEU A 31 -8.48 9.04 -10.11
CA LEU A 31 -8.42 10.49 -10.21
C LEU A 31 -7.81 10.94 -11.55
N ALA A 32 -6.73 10.32 -12.00
CA ALA A 32 -6.11 10.62 -13.29
C ALA A 32 -7.10 10.39 -14.45
N SER A 33 -7.77 9.25 -14.48
CA SER A 33 -8.73 8.90 -15.53
C SER A 33 -9.93 9.85 -15.55
N ALA A 34 -10.54 10.10 -14.41
CA ALA A 34 -11.71 10.96 -14.28
C ALA A 34 -11.39 12.43 -14.59
N ARG A 35 -10.28 12.95 -14.08
CA ARG A 35 -9.84 14.34 -14.34
C ARG A 35 -9.46 14.59 -15.79
N LEU A 36 -9.10 13.54 -16.53
CA LEU A 36 -8.92 13.59 -17.97
C LEU A 36 -10.25 13.40 -18.76
N GLY A 37 -11.38 13.36 -18.08
CA GLY A 37 -12.71 13.36 -18.68
C GLY A 37 -13.25 11.98 -19.07
N MET A 38 -12.68 10.89 -18.54
CA MET A 38 -13.17 9.53 -18.77
C MET A 38 -14.20 9.13 -17.72
N GLU A 39 -15.35 8.61 -18.16
CA GLU A 39 -16.32 7.98 -17.24
C GLU A 39 -15.66 6.78 -16.60
N THR A 40 -15.40 6.89 -15.29
CA THR A 40 -14.58 5.95 -14.52
C THR A 40 -15.38 5.35 -13.39
N ILE A 41 -15.26 4.04 -13.19
CA ILE A 41 -15.75 3.37 -11.99
C ILE A 41 -14.60 2.69 -11.25
N MET A 42 -14.56 2.88 -9.94
CA MET A 42 -13.56 2.26 -9.05
C MET A 42 -14.24 1.29 -8.09
N PHE A 43 -13.76 0.04 -8.10
CA PHE A 43 -14.23 -1.02 -7.21
C PHE A 43 -13.32 -1.16 -6.01
N THR A 44 -13.92 -1.44 -4.86
CA THR A 44 -13.21 -1.81 -3.63
C THR A 44 -13.99 -2.87 -2.87
N VAL A 45 -13.29 -3.74 -2.14
CA VAL A 45 -13.93 -4.72 -1.24
C VAL A 45 -14.55 -4.05 -0.02
N SER A 46 -14.08 -2.85 0.33
CA SER A 46 -14.66 -2.02 1.41
C SER A 46 -14.39 -0.54 1.13
N VAL A 47 -15.44 0.27 1.11
CA VAL A 47 -15.31 1.73 1.00
C VAL A 47 -14.63 2.36 2.23
N ASP A 48 -14.65 1.68 3.36
CA ASP A 48 -13.99 2.13 4.59
C ASP A 48 -12.48 1.88 4.58
N SER A 49 -11.97 1.17 3.57
CA SER A 49 -10.54 0.90 3.37
C SER A 49 -9.90 1.70 2.23
N ILE A 50 -10.60 2.69 1.69
CA ILE A 50 -10.05 3.57 0.64
C ILE A 50 -8.79 4.28 1.17
N ALA A 51 -7.71 4.20 0.40
CA ALA A 51 -6.40 4.76 0.73
C ALA A 51 -5.88 4.33 2.13
N LEU A 52 -6.21 3.12 2.55
CA LEU A 52 -5.75 2.57 3.82
C LEU A 52 -4.22 2.50 3.85
N MET A 53 -3.64 2.83 5.00
CA MET A 53 -2.22 2.68 5.29
C MET A 53 -2.02 1.49 6.24
N PRO A 54 -2.03 0.25 5.76
CA PRO A 54 -2.09 -0.93 6.63
C PRO A 54 -0.76 -1.25 7.31
N CYS A 55 0.34 -0.67 6.84
CA CYS A 55 1.66 -0.82 7.42
C CYS A 55 2.06 0.45 8.17
N ASN A 56 3.12 1.14 7.75
CA ASN A 56 3.62 2.34 8.42
C ASN A 56 2.71 3.55 8.23
N PRO A 57 2.72 4.52 9.17
CA PRO A 57 1.91 5.74 9.07
C PRO A 57 2.57 6.85 8.26
N ASN A 58 3.55 6.56 7.42
CA ASN A 58 4.38 7.58 6.79
C ASN A 58 4.18 7.64 5.28
N ILE A 59 4.27 8.86 4.74
CA ILE A 59 4.43 9.16 3.31
C ILE A 59 5.79 9.82 3.11
N GLY A 60 6.51 9.39 2.08
CA GLY A 60 7.84 9.91 1.75
C GLY A 60 8.97 9.18 2.48
N GLY A 61 10.06 9.88 2.69
CA GLY A 61 11.32 9.32 3.17
C GLY A 61 12.35 9.18 2.07
N SER A 62 13.49 8.57 2.39
CA SER A 62 14.62 8.46 1.46
C SER A 62 14.20 7.77 0.16
N SER A 63 14.46 8.42 -0.96
CA SER A 63 14.10 8.02 -2.33
C SER A 63 12.59 7.94 -2.62
N LYS A 64 11.73 8.14 -1.63
CA LYS A 64 10.27 8.09 -1.79
C LYS A 64 9.62 9.47 -1.81
N GLY A 65 10.14 10.41 -1.02
CA GLY A 65 9.66 11.79 -1.04
C GLY A 65 9.77 12.46 -2.41
N HIS A 66 10.78 12.09 -3.20
CA HIS A 66 10.95 12.56 -4.57
C HIS A 66 9.80 12.09 -5.47
N LEU A 67 9.38 10.83 -5.36
CA LEU A 67 8.25 10.28 -6.12
C LEU A 67 6.96 11.05 -5.84
N VAL A 68 6.69 11.36 -4.57
CA VAL A 68 5.48 12.12 -4.19
C VAL A 68 5.49 13.51 -4.78
N ARG A 69 6.63 14.19 -4.78
CA ARG A 69 6.78 15.55 -5.35
C ARG A 69 6.64 15.53 -6.87
N GLU A 70 7.22 14.56 -7.56
CA GLU A 70 7.05 14.40 -9.00
C GLU A 70 5.60 14.06 -9.37
N LEU A 71 4.96 13.18 -8.59
CA LEU A 71 3.56 12.83 -8.75
C LEU A 71 2.67 14.07 -8.58
N ASP A 72 2.94 14.90 -7.58
CA ASP A 72 2.22 16.17 -7.37
C ASP A 72 2.40 17.13 -8.55
N ALA A 73 3.62 17.26 -9.04
CA ALA A 73 3.93 18.10 -10.22
C ALA A 73 3.16 17.68 -11.47
N LEU A 74 2.85 16.39 -11.60
CA LEU A 74 2.04 15.83 -12.69
C LEU A 74 0.52 15.93 -12.44
N GLY A 75 0.10 16.32 -11.25
CA GLY A 75 -1.31 16.48 -10.89
C GLY A 75 -1.89 15.37 -10.01
N GLY A 76 -1.05 14.52 -9.41
CA GLY A 76 -1.48 13.52 -8.44
C GLY A 76 -1.99 14.11 -7.13
N GLU A 77 -2.59 13.29 -6.29
CA GLU A 77 -3.30 13.72 -5.08
C GLU A 77 -2.54 13.44 -3.77
N MET A 78 -1.64 12.45 -3.75
CA MET A 78 -0.97 12.01 -2.51
C MET A 78 -0.29 13.16 -1.76
N GLY A 79 0.43 14.04 -2.45
CA GLY A 79 1.10 15.19 -1.86
C GLY A 79 0.13 16.17 -1.22
N LYS A 80 -0.96 16.47 -1.90
CA LYS A 80 -2.03 17.37 -1.37
C LYS A 80 -2.73 16.76 -0.16
N ASN A 81 -2.98 15.45 -0.21
CA ASN A 81 -3.68 14.76 0.86
C ASN A 81 -2.83 14.65 2.13
N ILE A 82 -1.54 14.33 1.99
CA ILE A 82 -0.65 14.27 3.17
C ILE A 82 -0.41 15.65 3.79
N ASP A 83 -0.33 16.72 2.99
CA ASP A 83 -0.18 18.08 3.52
C ASP A 83 -1.38 18.49 4.40
N LYS A 84 -2.57 17.96 4.14
CA LYS A 84 -3.77 18.20 4.96
C LYS A 84 -3.80 17.33 6.22
N THR A 85 -3.23 16.15 6.19
CA THR A 85 -3.47 15.09 7.19
C THR A 85 -2.24 14.66 7.97
N PHE A 86 -1.07 15.25 7.71
CA PHE A 86 0.13 14.94 8.47
C PHE A 86 0.02 15.39 9.94
N ILE A 87 0.68 14.65 10.82
CA ILE A 87 0.81 14.95 12.25
C ILE A 87 2.25 15.21 12.66
N GLN A 88 3.21 14.86 11.83
CA GLN A 88 4.62 15.24 11.94
C GLN A 88 5.23 15.32 10.54
N SER A 89 6.13 16.28 10.33
CA SER A 89 6.90 16.45 9.09
C SER A 89 8.37 16.64 9.39
N LYS A 90 9.22 16.00 8.58
CA LYS A 90 10.68 16.07 8.74
C LYS A 90 11.39 15.95 7.41
N MET A 91 12.40 16.79 7.21
CA MET A 91 13.37 16.63 6.13
C MET A 91 14.47 15.66 6.58
N LEU A 92 14.69 14.60 5.80
CA LEU A 92 15.73 13.62 6.03
C LEU A 92 16.98 13.93 5.21
N ASN A 93 18.13 13.45 5.68
CA ASN A 93 19.41 13.56 4.98
C ASN A 93 19.93 14.99 4.78
N GLU A 94 19.54 15.95 5.62
CA GLU A 94 20.00 17.35 5.51
C GLU A 94 21.51 17.51 5.65
N SER A 95 22.20 16.59 6.33
CA SER A 95 23.67 16.55 6.42
C SER A 95 24.36 16.12 5.13
N LYS A 96 23.61 15.68 4.12
CA LYS A 96 24.08 15.26 2.80
C LYS A 96 23.75 16.32 1.75
N GLY A 97 24.18 16.11 0.51
CA GLY A 97 23.87 17.06 -0.57
C GLY A 97 22.36 17.20 -0.86
N PRO A 98 21.90 18.36 -1.37
CA PRO A 98 20.48 18.65 -1.58
C PRO A 98 19.72 17.63 -2.43
N ALA A 99 20.41 16.95 -3.35
CA ALA A 99 19.82 15.94 -4.22
C ALA A 99 19.26 14.72 -3.47
N VAL A 100 19.68 14.50 -2.22
CA VAL A 100 19.20 13.39 -1.38
C VAL A 100 18.35 13.86 -0.19
N HIS A 101 18.07 15.15 -0.08
CA HIS A 101 17.12 15.67 0.88
C HIS A 101 15.76 15.05 0.59
N SER A 102 15.18 14.40 1.58
CA SER A 102 13.96 13.61 1.39
C SER A 102 12.92 13.96 2.44
N LEU A 103 11.82 14.51 1.98
CA LEU A 103 10.71 14.85 2.83
C LEU A 103 9.98 13.60 3.28
N ARG A 104 9.66 13.53 4.58
CA ARG A 104 8.85 12.49 5.20
C ARG A 104 7.78 13.13 6.05
N ALA A 105 6.54 12.70 5.90
CA ALA A 105 5.44 13.11 6.74
C ALA A 105 4.74 11.89 7.34
N GLN A 106 4.47 11.97 8.64
CA GLN A 106 3.64 10.99 9.33
C GLN A 106 2.19 11.45 9.27
N ALA A 107 1.33 10.56 8.81
CA ALA A 107 -0.10 10.80 8.67
C ALA A 107 -0.87 10.45 9.95
N ASP A 108 -1.98 11.16 10.20
CA ASP A 108 -3.12 10.52 10.83
C ASP A 108 -3.76 9.60 9.77
N LYS A 109 -3.68 8.29 9.99
CA LYS A 109 -4.11 7.30 8.99
C LYS A 109 -5.60 7.38 8.66
N GLN A 110 -6.43 7.64 9.66
CA GLN A 110 -7.88 7.74 9.46
C GLN A 110 -8.24 9.02 8.71
N ASP A 111 -7.60 10.14 9.05
CA ASP A 111 -7.79 11.40 8.35
C ASP A 111 -7.31 11.31 6.91
N TYR A 112 -6.17 10.66 6.66
CA TYR A 112 -5.66 10.45 5.31
C TYR A 112 -6.69 9.70 4.44
N SER A 113 -7.21 8.59 4.94
CA SER A 113 -8.23 7.80 4.27
C SER A 113 -9.51 8.58 4.03
N ARG A 114 -10.02 9.27 5.05
CA ARG A 114 -11.25 10.06 4.99
C ARG A 114 -11.15 11.22 3.99
N HIS A 115 -10.04 11.94 3.98
CA HIS A 115 -9.81 13.04 3.04
C HIS A 115 -9.67 12.54 1.59
N MET A 116 -8.95 11.44 1.37
CA MET A 116 -8.84 10.84 0.04
C MET A 116 -10.21 10.37 -0.46
N ARG A 117 -10.97 9.68 0.38
CA ARG A 117 -12.33 9.25 0.04
C ARG A 117 -13.20 10.44 -0.37
N ARG A 118 -13.17 11.53 0.41
CA ARG A 118 -13.93 12.73 0.09
C ARG A 118 -13.52 13.34 -1.25
N THR A 119 -12.23 13.38 -1.55
CA THR A 119 -11.73 13.86 -2.85
C THR A 119 -12.28 13.01 -4.00
N LEU A 120 -12.23 11.68 -3.85
CA LEU A 120 -12.75 10.75 -4.86
C LEU A 120 -14.26 10.90 -5.05
N GLU A 121 -15.03 10.96 -3.96
CA GLU A 121 -16.50 11.10 -4.00
C GLU A 121 -16.97 12.42 -4.64
N ASN A 122 -16.14 13.48 -4.58
CA ASN A 122 -16.44 14.78 -5.17
C ASN A 122 -15.74 15.03 -6.52
N THR A 123 -15.16 14.01 -7.11
CA THR A 123 -14.54 14.14 -8.44
C THR A 123 -15.56 13.80 -9.52
N ASP A 124 -15.74 14.71 -10.46
CA ASP A 124 -16.60 14.49 -11.62
C ASP A 124 -16.14 13.28 -12.44
N HIS A 125 -17.05 12.59 -13.11
CA HIS A 125 -16.81 11.39 -13.91
C HIS A 125 -16.29 10.17 -13.13
N LEU A 126 -16.37 10.18 -11.80
CA LEU A 126 -15.91 9.07 -10.97
C LEU A 126 -17.04 8.48 -10.13
N THR A 127 -17.29 7.20 -10.32
CA THR A 127 -18.20 6.39 -9.53
C THR A 127 -17.42 5.43 -8.65
N ILE A 128 -17.80 5.31 -7.38
CA ILE A 128 -17.22 4.36 -6.41
C ILE A 128 -18.23 3.26 -6.13
N ARG A 129 -17.77 2.01 -6.20
CA ARG A 129 -18.64 0.84 -5.95
C ARG A 129 -17.94 -0.13 -4.99
N GLN A 130 -18.62 -0.48 -3.90
CA GLN A 130 -18.19 -1.61 -3.07
C GLN A 130 -18.67 -2.91 -3.70
N ALA A 131 -17.74 -3.65 -4.28
CA ALA A 131 -17.93 -4.99 -4.81
C ALA A 131 -16.58 -5.65 -5.04
N GLU A 132 -16.52 -6.97 -4.94
CA GLU A 132 -15.37 -7.74 -5.38
C GLU A 132 -15.47 -8.01 -6.88
N VAL A 133 -14.47 -7.61 -7.64
CA VAL A 133 -14.31 -8.02 -9.04
C VAL A 133 -13.75 -9.43 -9.06
N SER A 134 -14.48 -10.35 -9.69
CA SER A 134 -14.15 -11.78 -9.73
C SER A 134 -13.59 -12.24 -11.07
N GLU A 135 -13.89 -11.51 -12.15
CA GLU A 135 -13.48 -11.90 -13.49
C GLU A 135 -13.10 -10.67 -14.32
N ILE A 136 -12.08 -10.81 -15.15
CA ILE A 136 -11.87 -9.93 -16.30
C ILE A 136 -12.60 -10.52 -17.51
N LEU A 137 -13.16 -9.64 -18.35
CA LEU A 137 -13.79 -10.01 -19.61
C LEU A 137 -12.86 -9.56 -20.74
N ALA A 138 -12.32 -10.51 -21.50
CA ALA A 138 -11.45 -10.22 -22.64
C ALA A 138 -11.83 -11.09 -23.82
N GLU A 139 -11.75 -10.53 -25.02
CA GLU A 139 -12.05 -11.19 -26.27
C GLU A 139 -11.01 -10.79 -27.31
N ASP A 140 -10.49 -11.74 -28.06
CA ASP A 140 -9.47 -11.53 -29.10
C ASP A 140 -8.26 -10.70 -28.63
N GLY A 141 -7.79 -10.96 -27.40
CA GLY A 141 -6.64 -10.26 -26.79
C GLY A 141 -6.93 -8.79 -26.43
N LYS A 142 -8.20 -8.41 -26.30
CA LYS A 142 -8.63 -7.07 -25.88
C LYS A 142 -9.55 -7.14 -24.68
N ILE A 143 -9.33 -6.24 -23.71
CA ILE A 143 -10.23 -6.09 -22.57
C ILE A 143 -11.62 -5.61 -23.04
N ARG A 144 -12.67 -6.13 -22.41
CA ARG A 144 -14.07 -5.73 -22.63
C ARG A 144 -14.71 -5.18 -21.36
N GLY A 145 -14.19 -5.54 -20.23
CA GLY A 145 -14.72 -5.12 -18.93
C GLY A 145 -14.38 -6.09 -17.81
N VAL A 146 -15.21 -6.05 -16.78
CA VAL A 146 -15.10 -6.91 -15.59
C VAL A 146 -16.46 -7.42 -15.17
N LYS A 147 -16.46 -8.50 -14.38
CA LYS A 147 -17.64 -9.03 -13.71
C LYS A 147 -17.39 -9.06 -12.22
N THR A 148 -18.38 -8.67 -11.43
CA THR A 148 -18.32 -8.76 -9.97
C THR A 148 -18.72 -10.15 -9.49
N PHE A 149 -18.31 -10.48 -8.27
CA PHE A 149 -18.67 -11.75 -7.63
C PHE A 149 -20.20 -11.93 -7.48
N SER A 150 -20.93 -10.83 -7.35
CA SER A 150 -22.40 -10.83 -7.33
C SER A 150 -23.04 -11.01 -8.71
N GLY A 151 -22.27 -11.01 -9.79
CA GLY A 151 -22.72 -11.30 -11.16
C GLY A 151 -22.95 -10.09 -12.06
N ALA A 152 -22.79 -8.85 -11.56
CA ALA A 152 -22.90 -7.65 -12.39
C ALA A 152 -21.75 -7.52 -13.37
N VAL A 153 -22.03 -7.05 -14.59
CA VAL A 153 -21.06 -6.85 -15.67
C VAL A 153 -20.86 -5.36 -15.91
N TYR A 154 -19.61 -4.97 -16.03
CA TYR A 154 -19.21 -3.59 -16.29
C TYR A 154 -18.30 -3.57 -17.51
N TYR A 155 -18.83 -3.13 -18.62
CA TYR A 155 -18.07 -2.98 -19.87
C TYR A 155 -17.17 -1.76 -19.78
N ALA A 156 -15.96 -1.86 -20.34
CA ALA A 156 -15.02 -0.76 -20.36
C ALA A 156 -14.04 -0.87 -21.52
N LYS A 157 -13.48 0.26 -21.92
CA LYS A 157 -12.41 0.35 -22.93
C LYS A 157 -11.04 0.04 -22.34
N ALA A 158 -10.86 0.30 -21.05
CA ALA A 158 -9.65 -0.02 -20.29
C ALA A 158 -10.00 -0.47 -18.87
N VAL A 159 -9.19 -1.39 -18.34
CA VAL A 159 -9.26 -1.88 -16.95
C VAL A 159 -7.89 -1.76 -16.33
N ILE A 160 -7.82 -1.22 -15.12
CA ILE A 160 -6.57 -1.05 -14.36
C ILE A 160 -6.67 -1.86 -13.06
N LEU A 161 -5.79 -2.86 -12.91
CA LEU A 161 -5.73 -3.72 -11.74
C LEU A 161 -4.80 -3.12 -10.69
N CYS A 162 -5.38 -2.76 -9.54
CA CYS A 162 -4.70 -2.13 -8.41
C CYS A 162 -5.03 -2.86 -7.10
N THR A 163 -4.91 -4.19 -7.10
CA THR A 163 -5.43 -5.06 -6.05
C THR A 163 -4.57 -5.11 -4.77
N GLY A 164 -3.39 -4.49 -4.80
CA GLY A 164 -2.54 -4.37 -3.62
C GLY A 164 -2.16 -5.73 -3.02
N THR A 165 -2.47 -5.92 -1.74
CA THR A 165 -2.17 -7.13 -0.96
C THR A 165 -3.42 -7.96 -0.67
N TYR A 166 -4.47 -7.86 -1.47
CA TYR A 166 -5.79 -8.47 -1.15
C TYR A 166 -6.09 -9.77 -1.90
N LEU A 167 -5.44 -10.03 -3.06
CA LEU A 167 -5.73 -11.23 -3.84
C LEU A 167 -5.26 -12.50 -3.12
N LYS A 168 -6.21 -13.39 -2.83
CA LYS A 168 -5.99 -14.64 -2.07
C LYS A 168 -5.10 -14.40 -0.85
N ALA A 169 -5.33 -13.28 -0.17
CA ALA A 169 -4.52 -12.84 0.94
C ALA A 169 -4.71 -13.72 2.17
N ARG A 170 -3.62 -13.93 2.89
CA ARG A 170 -3.65 -14.52 4.24
C ARG A 170 -2.64 -13.84 5.16
N CYS A 171 -3.05 -13.57 6.39
CA CYS A 171 -2.20 -13.03 7.45
C CYS A 171 -1.70 -14.16 8.34
N ILE A 172 -0.39 -14.22 8.58
CA ILE A 172 0.28 -15.34 9.24
C ILE A 172 1.16 -14.83 10.38
N TYR A 173 1.05 -15.45 11.55
CA TYR A 173 1.98 -15.28 12.68
C TYR A 173 2.01 -16.58 13.50
N GLY A 174 3.21 -17.13 13.72
CA GLY A 174 3.36 -18.46 14.28
C GLY A 174 2.56 -19.50 13.48
N ASP A 175 1.79 -20.31 14.17
CA ASP A 175 0.95 -21.37 13.57
C ASP A 175 -0.44 -20.83 13.13
N VAL A 176 -0.71 -19.54 13.32
CA VAL A 176 -1.99 -18.92 12.97
C VAL A 176 -1.94 -18.43 11.54
N SER A 177 -2.90 -18.88 10.72
CA SER A 177 -3.11 -18.42 9.35
C SER A 177 -4.56 -17.98 9.15
N ASN A 178 -4.78 -16.68 8.97
CA ASN A 178 -6.10 -16.09 8.76
C ASN A 178 -6.27 -15.74 7.27
N PRO A 179 -7.28 -16.27 6.57
CA PRO A 179 -7.53 -15.96 5.16
C PRO A 179 -8.20 -14.57 5.01
N THR A 180 -7.48 -13.54 5.42
CA THR A 180 -7.94 -12.15 5.38
C THR A 180 -6.92 -11.27 4.66
N GLY A 181 -7.38 -10.11 4.19
CA GLY A 181 -6.52 -8.99 3.81
C GLY A 181 -5.89 -8.32 5.04
N PRO A 182 -5.18 -7.20 4.84
CA PRO A 182 -4.52 -6.49 5.93
C PRO A 182 -5.51 -6.03 6.99
N ASN A 183 -5.09 -6.01 8.25
CA ASN A 183 -5.89 -5.59 9.41
C ASN A 183 -7.22 -6.37 9.59
N GLY A 184 -7.30 -7.62 9.13
CA GLY A 184 -8.49 -8.43 9.24
C GLY A 184 -9.60 -8.08 8.25
N LEU A 185 -9.32 -7.25 7.24
CA LEU A 185 -10.26 -6.93 6.18
C LEU A 185 -10.50 -8.13 5.26
N GLN A 186 -11.61 -8.10 4.53
CA GLN A 186 -11.93 -9.14 3.57
C GLN A 186 -10.84 -9.25 2.49
N ALA A 187 -10.41 -10.48 2.20
CA ALA A 187 -9.57 -10.78 1.05
C ALA A 187 -10.41 -10.85 -0.24
N ALA A 188 -9.77 -10.60 -1.38
CA ALA A 188 -10.36 -10.80 -2.70
C ALA A 188 -9.93 -12.16 -3.25
N ASN A 189 -10.83 -13.13 -3.26
CA ASN A 189 -10.46 -14.54 -3.46
C ASN A 189 -10.75 -15.07 -4.86
N HIS A 190 -11.46 -14.33 -5.72
CA HIS A 190 -12.04 -14.88 -6.93
C HIS A 190 -11.39 -14.40 -8.25
N LEU A 191 -10.65 -13.29 -8.24
CA LEU A 191 -10.08 -12.73 -9.48
C LEU A 191 -8.87 -13.50 -10.01
N THR A 192 -8.06 -14.08 -9.15
CA THR A 192 -6.80 -14.75 -9.55
C THR A 192 -7.02 -15.85 -10.59
N ASP A 193 -8.06 -16.64 -10.43
CA ASP A 193 -8.33 -17.77 -11.34
C ASP A 193 -8.70 -17.26 -12.73
N SER A 194 -9.53 -16.23 -12.81
CA SER A 194 -9.85 -15.55 -14.08
C SER A 194 -8.60 -14.98 -14.77
N LEU A 195 -7.68 -14.38 -14.01
CA LEU A 195 -6.42 -13.87 -14.58
C LEU A 195 -5.56 -15.00 -15.16
N ARG A 196 -5.47 -16.13 -14.47
CA ARG A 196 -4.75 -17.32 -14.95
C ARG A 196 -5.38 -17.91 -16.22
N GLU A 197 -6.70 -18.00 -16.28
CA GLU A 197 -7.44 -18.47 -17.46
C GLU A 197 -7.14 -17.63 -18.70
N HIS A 198 -6.88 -16.34 -18.52
CA HIS A 198 -6.46 -15.43 -19.60
C HIS A 198 -4.93 -15.42 -19.85
N GLY A 199 -4.20 -16.37 -19.28
CA GLY A 199 -2.77 -16.57 -19.51
C GLY A 199 -1.85 -15.58 -18.79
N ILE A 200 -2.34 -14.93 -17.75
CA ILE A 200 -1.53 -14.06 -16.88
C ILE A 200 -0.77 -14.92 -15.87
N GLU A 201 0.55 -14.77 -15.86
CA GLU A 201 1.44 -15.44 -14.92
C GLU A 201 1.37 -14.76 -13.56
N MET A 202 1.02 -15.54 -12.54
CA MET A 202 0.87 -15.07 -11.16
C MET A 202 1.97 -15.62 -10.28
N PHE A 203 2.45 -14.76 -9.37
CA PHE A 203 3.38 -15.12 -8.31
C PHE A 203 2.73 -14.95 -6.93
N ARG A 204 3.39 -15.49 -5.93
CA ARG A 204 3.02 -15.30 -4.53
C ARG A 204 4.05 -14.43 -3.85
N PHE A 205 3.67 -13.24 -3.35
CA PHE A 205 4.52 -12.35 -2.59
C PHE A 205 4.11 -12.31 -1.12
N LYS A 206 5.08 -11.93 -0.28
CA LYS A 206 4.83 -11.67 1.13
C LYS A 206 5.37 -10.31 1.51
N THR A 207 4.68 -9.63 2.42
CA THR A 207 5.20 -8.49 3.15
C THR A 207 4.87 -8.66 4.63
N GLY A 208 5.23 -7.72 5.48
CA GLY A 208 4.95 -7.82 6.90
C GLY A 208 4.70 -6.46 7.53
N THR A 209 4.17 -6.48 8.71
CA THR A 209 3.94 -5.30 9.53
C THR A 209 4.25 -5.61 10.99
N PRO A 210 4.76 -4.63 11.78
CA PRO A 210 4.94 -4.82 13.22
C PRO A 210 3.63 -4.74 13.98
N ALA A 211 3.68 -5.09 15.25
CA ALA A 211 2.54 -4.90 16.15
C ALA A 211 2.17 -3.43 16.31
N ARG A 212 0.89 -3.21 16.62
CA ARG A 212 0.40 -1.95 17.21
C ARG A 212 0.21 -2.17 18.69
N VAL A 213 0.66 -1.20 19.48
CA VAL A 213 0.65 -1.29 20.93
C VAL A 213 -0.08 -0.11 21.55
N ASP A 214 -0.60 -0.29 22.77
CA ASP A 214 -1.31 0.76 23.49
C ASP A 214 -0.31 1.77 24.08
N LYS A 215 -0.42 3.03 23.69
CA LYS A 215 0.37 4.16 24.18
C LYS A 215 0.45 4.22 25.71
N LYS A 216 -0.62 3.87 26.42
CA LYS A 216 -0.66 3.89 27.89
C LYS A 216 0.26 2.86 28.53
N SER A 217 0.69 1.85 27.77
CA SER A 217 1.59 0.80 28.26
C SER A 217 3.07 1.07 27.99
N ILE A 218 3.40 2.26 27.47
CA ILE A 218 4.76 2.64 27.08
C ILE A 218 5.35 3.60 28.12
N ASP A 219 6.60 3.37 28.50
CA ASP A 219 7.41 4.29 29.31
C ASP A 219 8.32 5.12 28.40
N PHE A 220 7.82 6.26 27.95
CA PHE A 220 8.56 7.15 27.07
C PHE A 220 9.81 7.77 27.70
N SER A 221 9.94 7.78 29.03
CA SER A 221 11.12 8.32 29.71
C SER A 221 12.41 7.54 29.37
N LYS A 222 12.27 6.34 28.84
CA LYS A 222 13.38 5.46 28.43
C LYS A 222 13.68 5.54 26.93
N MET A 223 13.02 6.43 26.21
CA MET A 223 13.16 6.59 24.77
C MET A 223 13.64 8.00 24.43
N GLU A 224 14.25 8.13 23.27
CA GLU A 224 14.66 9.42 22.72
C GLU A 224 13.52 10.05 21.94
N GLU A 225 13.10 11.25 22.34
CA GLU A 225 12.04 11.98 21.65
C GLU A 225 12.54 12.52 20.31
N GLN A 226 11.76 12.29 19.27
CA GLN A 226 12.02 12.72 17.90
C GLN A 226 10.97 13.75 17.48
N PHE A 227 11.40 15.00 17.34
CA PHE A 227 10.54 16.12 16.95
C PHE A 227 10.45 16.23 15.43
N GLY A 228 9.34 16.76 14.96
CA GLY A 228 9.21 17.28 13.59
C GLY A 228 10.01 18.57 13.40
N ASP A 229 10.17 18.97 12.15
CA ASP A 229 10.88 20.20 11.82
C ASP A 229 10.04 21.42 12.22
N PRO A 230 10.65 22.47 12.79
CA PRO A 230 9.92 23.67 13.19
C PRO A 230 9.25 24.39 12.01
N ARG A 231 9.89 24.33 10.84
CA ARG A 231 9.36 24.85 9.58
C ARG A 231 8.99 23.66 8.68
N VAL A 232 7.69 23.54 8.44
CA VAL A 232 7.17 22.48 7.57
C VAL A 232 7.41 22.83 6.10
N VAL A 233 8.00 21.89 5.37
CA VAL A 233 8.07 21.94 3.91
C VAL A 233 6.93 21.06 3.37
N PRO A 234 5.96 21.60 2.62
CA PRO A 234 4.88 20.80 2.08
C PRO A 234 5.35 19.88 0.95
N PHE A 235 4.66 18.77 0.74
CA PHE A 235 4.87 17.92 -0.43
C PHE A 235 4.33 18.57 -1.71
N SER A 236 3.12 19.12 -1.64
CA SER A 236 2.47 19.70 -2.81
C SER A 236 2.97 21.11 -3.11
N PHE A 237 3.22 21.37 -4.39
CA PHE A 237 3.55 22.69 -4.90
C PHE A 237 2.37 23.67 -4.81
N SER A 238 1.14 23.16 -4.63
CA SER A 238 -0.06 23.97 -4.45
C SER A 238 -0.36 24.33 -2.99
N THR A 239 0.36 23.75 -2.03
CA THR A 239 0.20 24.04 -0.61
C THR A 239 1.05 25.25 -0.23
N ASN A 240 0.40 26.30 0.32
CA ASN A 240 1.13 27.43 0.86
C ASN A 240 1.76 27.09 2.22
N PRO A 241 3.10 27.07 2.33
CA PRO A 241 3.78 26.72 3.59
C PRO A 241 3.46 27.67 4.74
N ASP A 242 3.15 28.94 4.45
CA ASP A 242 2.86 29.95 5.47
C ASP A 242 1.46 29.76 6.11
N GLU A 243 0.59 28.98 5.48
CA GLU A 243 -0.74 28.63 5.99
C GLU A 243 -0.74 27.38 6.85
N ILE A 244 0.39 26.64 6.91
CA ILE A 244 0.51 25.44 7.72
C ILE A 244 0.74 25.84 9.18
N GLN A 245 -0.33 25.75 9.97
CA GLN A 245 -0.28 25.95 11.42
C GLN A 245 -0.77 24.68 12.11
N LYS A 246 0.16 23.81 12.47
CA LYS A 246 -0.14 22.54 13.16
C LYS A 246 0.82 22.32 14.32
N ASP A 247 0.26 21.95 15.46
CA ASP A 247 1.04 21.36 16.54
C ASP A 247 1.44 19.94 16.12
N GLN A 248 2.73 19.69 16.05
CA GLN A 248 3.25 18.40 15.62
C GLN A 248 3.40 17.44 16.82
N VAL A 249 3.11 16.17 16.59
CA VAL A 249 3.34 15.10 17.57
C VAL A 249 4.77 14.62 17.52
N SER A 250 5.27 14.07 18.61
CA SER A 250 6.57 13.42 18.67
C SER A 250 6.46 11.95 18.24
N CYS A 251 7.53 11.47 17.62
CA CYS A 251 7.88 10.06 17.54
C CYS A 251 8.97 9.75 18.56
N TRP A 252 9.23 8.48 18.80
CA TRP A 252 10.17 8.07 19.83
C TRP A 252 11.11 7.01 19.29
N LEU A 253 12.38 7.08 19.65
CA LEU A 253 13.41 6.13 19.25
C LEU A 253 13.88 5.32 20.47
N THR A 254 13.90 4.02 20.29
CA THR A 254 14.49 3.05 21.20
C THR A 254 15.23 1.98 20.42
N TYR A 255 15.71 0.94 21.08
CA TYR A 255 16.56 -0.07 20.45
C TYR A 255 16.25 -1.47 20.95
N THR A 256 16.40 -2.45 20.08
CA THR A 256 16.55 -3.84 20.51
C THR A 256 17.88 -4.03 21.22
N ASN A 257 18.09 -5.16 21.84
CA ASN A 257 19.30 -5.52 22.54
C ASN A 257 19.60 -7.03 22.40
N GLU A 258 20.67 -7.50 23.02
CA GLU A 258 21.08 -8.90 22.93
C GLU A 258 20.02 -9.87 23.47
N ASN A 259 19.25 -9.50 24.49
CA ASN A 259 18.14 -10.31 25.00
C ASN A 259 17.01 -10.43 23.96
N THR A 260 16.68 -9.32 23.28
CA THR A 260 15.72 -9.32 22.17
C THR A 260 16.16 -10.29 21.08
N HIS A 261 17.42 -10.19 20.67
CA HIS A 261 17.97 -11.01 19.59
C HIS A 261 18.07 -12.49 19.99
N ARG A 262 18.38 -12.80 21.24
CA ARG A 262 18.39 -14.18 21.76
C ARG A 262 16.98 -14.78 21.67
N ILE A 263 15.95 -14.11 22.18
CA ILE A 263 14.57 -14.59 22.12
C ILE A 263 14.15 -14.88 20.67
N ILE A 264 14.51 -14.00 19.74
CA ILE A 264 14.22 -14.20 18.32
C ILE A 264 14.93 -15.46 17.79
N LYS A 265 16.25 -15.57 18.04
CA LYS A 265 17.06 -16.72 17.58
C LYS A 265 16.55 -18.05 18.14
N ASP A 266 16.17 -18.07 19.43
CA ASP A 266 15.69 -19.27 20.11
C ASP A 266 14.30 -19.73 19.61
N ASN A 267 13.60 -18.90 18.82
CA ASN A 267 12.26 -19.17 18.30
C ASN A 267 12.16 -19.11 16.75
N LEU A 268 13.28 -19.17 16.04
CA LEU A 268 13.26 -19.12 14.57
C LEU A 268 12.53 -20.31 13.95
N ASP A 269 12.55 -21.46 14.59
CA ASP A 269 11.80 -22.66 14.20
C ASP A 269 10.28 -22.47 14.26
N ARG A 270 9.81 -21.50 15.07
CA ARG A 270 8.41 -21.14 15.19
C ARG A 270 8.00 -19.98 14.27
N SER A 271 8.93 -19.44 13.48
CA SER A 271 8.65 -18.40 12.49
C SER A 271 8.19 -19.01 11.18
N PRO A 272 7.00 -18.66 10.68
CA PRO A 272 6.53 -19.12 9.36
C PRO A 272 7.49 -18.78 8.22
N LEU A 273 8.26 -17.73 8.37
CA LEU A 273 9.28 -17.31 7.40
C LEU A 273 10.44 -18.32 7.30
N PHE A 274 10.84 -18.91 8.42
CA PHE A 274 11.97 -19.86 8.50
C PHE A 274 11.54 -21.32 8.48
N SER A 275 10.30 -21.63 8.86
CA SER A 275 9.74 -22.99 8.79
C SER A 275 9.27 -23.40 7.40
N GLY A 276 9.22 -22.49 6.44
CA GLY A 276 8.73 -22.74 5.08
C GLY A 276 7.20 -22.70 4.96
N ALA A 277 6.47 -22.28 5.98
CA ALA A 277 5.01 -22.11 5.92
C ALA A 277 4.60 -20.91 5.04
N ILE A 278 5.50 -19.95 4.82
CA ILE A 278 5.35 -18.84 3.89
C ILE A 278 5.98 -19.25 2.55
N GLU A 279 5.18 -19.30 1.50
CA GLU A 279 5.61 -19.61 0.13
C GLU A 279 6.07 -18.37 -0.63
N GLY A 280 5.56 -17.21 -0.26
CA GLY A 280 5.81 -15.94 -0.94
C GLY A 280 7.23 -15.42 -0.79
N THR A 281 7.77 -14.86 -1.87
CA THR A 281 9.03 -14.13 -1.85
C THR A 281 8.82 -12.74 -1.25
N GLY A 282 9.68 -12.32 -0.33
CA GLY A 282 9.60 -10.97 0.24
C GLY A 282 10.12 -9.90 -0.71
N PRO A 283 9.47 -8.73 -0.81
CA PRO A 283 10.04 -7.61 -1.52
C PRO A 283 11.33 -7.14 -0.84
N ARG A 284 12.25 -6.61 -1.64
CA ARG A 284 13.62 -6.27 -1.24
C ARG A 284 13.73 -5.31 -0.03
N TYR A 285 12.70 -4.53 0.26
CA TYR A 285 12.75 -3.37 1.16
C TYR A 285 12.01 -3.52 2.49
N CYS A 286 11.45 -4.69 2.80
CA CYS A 286 10.72 -4.92 4.05
C CYS A 286 11.26 -6.15 4.81
N PRO A 287 12.49 -6.08 5.37
CA PRO A 287 13.02 -7.17 6.18
C PRO A 287 12.28 -7.22 7.51
N SER A 288 11.93 -8.42 7.97
CA SER A 288 11.45 -8.67 9.32
C SER A 288 12.58 -8.46 10.34
N ILE A 289 12.23 -8.35 11.61
CA ILE A 289 13.26 -8.29 12.67
C ILE A 289 14.06 -9.61 12.71
N GLU A 290 13.43 -10.75 12.44
CA GLU A 290 14.10 -12.05 12.33
C GLU A 290 15.16 -12.03 11.22
N ASP A 291 14.82 -11.49 10.04
CA ASP A 291 15.77 -11.31 8.93
C ASP A 291 16.97 -10.45 9.34
N LYS A 292 16.73 -9.35 10.05
CA LYS A 292 17.81 -8.44 10.49
C LYS A 292 18.75 -9.13 11.46
N VAL A 293 18.19 -9.85 12.43
CA VAL A 293 18.97 -10.55 13.45
C VAL A 293 19.82 -11.67 12.85
N VAL A 294 19.30 -12.37 11.83
CA VAL A 294 20.02 -13.45 11.15
C VAL A 294 21.06 -12.92 10.16
N LYS A 295 20.70 -11.89 9.36
CA LYS A 295 21.57 -11.33 8.33
C LYS A 295 22.68 -10.44 8.87
N PHE A 296 22.48 -9.84 10.03
CA PHE A 296 23.43 -8.93 10.67
C PHE A 296 23.78 -9.37 12.11
N PRO A 297 24.40 -10.56 12.27
CA PRO A 297 24.64 -11.16 13.58
C PRO A 297 25.59 -10.33 14.46
N ASP A 298 26.45 -9.50 13.85
CA ASP A 298 27.40 -8.63 14.55
C ASP A 298 26.79 -7.32 15.07
N LYS A 299 25.48 -7.07 14.75
CA LYS A 299 24.79 -5.91 15.29
C LYS A 299 24.17 -6.20 16.64
N ASN A 300 24.63 -5.48 17.67
CA ASN A 300 24.13 -5.66 19.04
C ASN A 300 22.75 -5.06 19.26
N ARG A 301 22.30 -4.17 18.35
CA ARG A 301 21.00 -3.50 18.42
C ARG A 301 20.50 -3.07 17.06
N HIS A 302 19.17 -2.95 16.95
CA HIS A 302 18.47 -2.34 15.83
C HIS A 302 17.56 -1.24 16.33
N GLN A 303 17.37 -0.20 15.52
CA GLN A 303 16.46 0.91 15.84
C GLN A 303 15.01 0.44 15.85
N VAL A 304 14.27 0.94 16.83
CA VAL A 304 12.82 0.79 16.98
C VAL A 304 12.20 2.17 17.04
N PHE A 305 11.42 2.53 16.05
CA PHE A 305 10.66 3.77 16.04
C PHE A 305 9.26 3.53 16.57
N VAL A 306 8.87 4.29 17.57
CA VAL A 306 7.54 4.25 18.15
C VAL A 306 6.77 5.47 17.65
N GLU A 307 5.79 5.22 16.80
CA GLU A 307 5.11 6.26 16.01
C GLU A 307 3.60 6.22 16.24
N PRO A 308 2.95 7.36 16.60
CA PRO A 308 1.50 7.42 16.68
C PRO A 308 0.84 7.07 15.34
N GLU A 309 -0.21 6.28 15.36
CA GLU A 309 -1.02 5.95 14.19
C GLU A 309 -2.02 7.07 13.81
N GLY A 310 -2.28 8.00 14.73
CA GLY A 310 -3.18 9.13 14.55
C GLY A 310 -3.36 9.94 15.82
N LEU A 311 -4.09 11.04 15.71
CA LEU A 311 -4.35 11.95 16.84
C LEU A 311 -5.43 11.43 17.81
N TYR A 312 -6.35 10.60 17.32
CA TYR A 312 -7.55 10.16 18.04
C TYR A 312 -7.50 8.67 18.42
N THR A 313 -6.31 8.09 18.43
CA THR A 313 -6.08 6.70 18.84
C THR A 313 -4.88 6.61 19.76
N ASN A 314 -4.88 5.59 20.63
CA ASN A 314 -3.71 5.22 21.44
C ASN A 314 -2.82 4.17 20.76
N GLU A 315 -3.14 3.78 19.53
CA GLU A 315 -2.32 2.83 18.78
C GLU A 315 -0.98 3.46 18.40
N MET A 316 0.10 2.77 18.77
CA MET A 316 1.47 3.13 18.40
C MET A 316 2.07 2.05 17.51
N TYR A 317 2.69 2.45 16.43
CA TYR A 317 3.38 1.60 15.46
C TYR A 317 4.83 1.36 15.91
N LEU A 318 5.29 0.11 15.89
CA LEU A 318 6.65 -0.26 16.25
C LEU A 318 7.54 -0.43 15.02
N GLY A 319 7.94 0.67 14.41
CA GLY A 319 8.76 0.68 13.20
C GLY A 319 10.09 -0.06 13.38
N GLY A 320 10.39 -0.95 12.46
CA GLY A 320 11.58 -1.79 12.51
C GLY A 320 11.39 -3.17 13.14
N MET A 321 10.22 -3.44 13.72
CA MET A 321 9.91 -4.70 14.44
C MET A 321 8.89 -5.58 13.70
N SER A 322 8.81 -5.47 12.38
CA SER A 322 7.97 -6.36 11.56
C SER A 322 8.34 -7.81 11.82
N SER A 323 7.35 -8.67 12.04
CA SER A 323 7.57 -10.06 12.45
C SER A 323 6.41 -10.95 12.07
N SER A 324 6.69 -12.24 11.88
CA SER A 324 5.68 -13.31 11.82
C SER A 324 5.79 -14.31 12.96
N LEU A 325 6.58 -14.02 13.98
CA LEU A 325 6.68 -14.85 15.18
C LEU A 325 5.33 -14.97 15.91
N PRO A 326 5.09 -16.06 16.63
CA PRO A 326 3.85 -16.23 17.37
C PRO A 326 3.67 -15.18 18.47
N GLU A 327 2.44 -14.97 18.90
CA GLU A 327 2.05 -13.89 19.82
C GLU A 327 2.85 -13.88 21.13
N ASP A 328 3.07 -15.05 21.73
CA ASP A 328 3.86 -15.18 22.96
C ASP A 328 5.31 -14.70 22.78
N VAL A 329 5.90 -14.99 21.62
CA VAL A 329 7.25 -14.54 21.29
C VAL A 329 7.25 -13.04 20.98
N GLN A 330 6.22 -12.51 20.32
CA GLN A 330 6.08 -11.07 20.11
C GLN A 330 6.07 -10.31 21.44
N TYR A 331 5.28 -10.75 22.42
CA TYR A 331 5.30 -10.16 23.76
C TYR A 331 6.67 -10.28 24.43
N ALA A 332 7.28 -11.46 24.37
CA ALA A 332 8.58 -11.70 25.00
C ALA A 332 9.67 -10.79 24.41
N MET A 333 9.77 -10.70 23.09
CA MET A 333 10.80 -9.86 22.45
C MET A 333 10.55 -8.36 22.64
N TYR A 334 9.30 -7.89 22.54
CA TYR A 334 9.00 -6.47 22.74
C TYR A 334 9.30 -6.01 24.16
N ARG A 335 9.03 -6.86 25.16
CA ARG A 335 9.26 -6.52 26.56
C ARG A 335 10.73 -6.46 26.99
N THR A 336 11.65 -6.85 26.11
CA THR A 336 13.08 -6.62 26.32
C THR A 336 13.54 -5.24 25.86
N VAL A 337 12.73 -4.54 25.09
CA VAL A 337 13.06 -3.24 24.50
C VAL A 337 12.81 -2.14 25.55
N PRO A 338 13.78 -1.23 25.80
CA PRO A 338 13.60 -0.15 26.76
C PRO A 338 12.36 0.70 26.48
N GLY A 339 11.53 0.88 27.49
CA GLY A 339 10.25 1.57 27.43
C GLY A 339 9.06 0.69 27.06
N LEU A 340 9.29 -0.55 26.61
CA LEU A 340 8.24 -1.50 26.24
C LEU A 340 8.07 -2.66 27.24
N GLU A 341 8.68 -2.58 28.41
CA GLU A 341 8.72 -3.68 29.39
C GLU A 341 7.33 -4.12 29.87
N LYS A 342 6.35 -3.20 29.84
CA LYS A 342 4.95 -3.46 30.21
C LYS A 342 3.98 -3.35 29.04
N VAL A 343 4.50 -3.40 27.83
CA VAL A 343 3.73 -3.16 26.62
C VAL A 343 2.52 -4.10 26.51
N LYS A 344 1.42 -3.54 26.00
CA LYS A 344 0.19 -4.25 25.61
C LYS A 344 0.01 -4.14 24.10
N ILE A 345 -0.13 -5.28 23.46
CA ILE A 345 -0.40 -5.37 22.04
C ILE A 345 -1.89 -5.09 21.78
N VAL A 346 -2.18 -4.19 20.85
CA VAL A 346 -3.52 -3.95 20.33
C VAL A 346 -3.78 -4.81 19.08
N ARG A 347 -2.77 -4.90 18.20
CA ARG A 347 -2.78 -5.74 17.00
C ARG A 347 -1.45 -6.48 16.89
N ASN A 348 -1.50 -7.78 16.68
CA ASN A 348 -0.28 -8.57 16.49
C ASN A 348 0.47 -8.14 15.23
N ALA A 349 1.79 -8.28 15.25
CA ALA A 349 2.57 -8.32 14.03
C ALA A 349 2.18 -9.54 13.18
N TYR A 350 2.24 -9.41 11.87
CA TYR A 350 1.96 -10.52 10.96
C TYR A 350 2.75 -10.38 9.66
N ALA A 351 2.98 -11.50 9.00
CA ALA A 351 3.28 -11.50 7.58
C ALA A 351 1.96 -11.64 6.80
N ILE A 352 1.86 -10.97 5.67
CA ILE A 352 0.76 -11.16 4.73
C ILE A 352 1.30 -11.70 3.42
N GLU A 353 0.70 -12.80 2.94
CA GLU A 353 0.90 -13.33 1.60
C GLU A 353 -0.26 -12.97 0.71
N TYR A 354 0.02 -12.73 -0.56
CA TYR A 354 -0.97 -12.35 -1.57
C TYR A 354 -0.48 -12.68 -2.97
N ASP A 355 -1.42 -12.79 -3.91
CA ASP A 355 -1.09 -12.99 -5.31
C ASP A 355 -0.72 -11.68 -5.99
N CYS A 356 0.30 -11.72 -6.81
CA CYS A 356 0.76 -10.63 -7.67
C CYS A 356 1.17 -11.18 -9.04
N ILE A 357 1.48 -10.30 -9.98
CA ILE A 357 1.89 -10.69 -11.32
C ILE A 357 3.42 -10.70 -11.47
N ASN A 358 3.89 -11.43 -12.48
CA ASN A 358 5.20 -11.20 -13.05
C ASN A 358 5.17 -9.89 -13.85
N ALA A 359 5.83 -8.85 -13.35
CA ALA A 359 5.83 -7.52 -13.98
C ALA A 359 6.46 -7.51 -15.39
N LEU A 360 7.27 -8.50 -15.74
CA LEU A 360 7.81 -8.65 -17.10
C LEU A 360 6.73 -8.83 -18.18
N GLN A 361 5.50 -9.12 -17.78
CA GLN A 361 4.34 -9.16 -18.70
C GLN A 361 3.81 -7.77 -19.07
N LEU A 362 4.26 -6.73 -18.38
CA LEU A 362 3.85 -5.34 -18.66
C LEU A 362 4.80 -4.68 -19.66
N LYS A 363 4.24 -3.75 -20.41
CA LYS A 363 4.99 -2.74 -21.17
C LYS A 363 5.43 -1.60 -20.22
N PRO A 364 6.36 -0.72 -20.62
CA PRO A 364 6.69 0.49 -19.84
C PRO A 364 5.48 1.41 -19.58
N THR A 365 4.40 1.27 -20.35
CA THR A 365 3.13 1.96 -20.17
C THR A 365 2.26 1.38 -19.05
N LEU A 366 2.71 0.29 -18.40
CA LEU A 366 1.98 -0.54 -17.44
C LEU A 366 0.79 -1.32 -18.04
N GLU A 367 0.70 -1.38 -19.36
CA GLU A 367 -0.25 -2.23 -20.09
C GLU A 367 0.28 -3.65 -20.23
N PHE A 368 -0.58 -4.65 -20.07
CA PHE A 368 -0.22 -6.04 -20.36
C PHE A 368 0.12 -6.23 -21.84
N LYS A 369 1.19 -6.98 -22.10
CA LYS A 369 1.63 -7.29 -23.47
C LYS A 369 0.63 -8.16 -24.23
N LYS A 370 -0.06 -9.06 -23.52
CA LYS A 370 -0.98 -10.05 -24.11
C LYS A 370 -2.42 -9.57 -24.21
N ILE A 371 -2.84 -8.62 -23.37
CA ILE A 371 -4.23 -8.15 -23.34
C ILE A 371 -4.24 -6.64 -23.48
N SER A 372 -4.64 -6.18 -24.63
CA SER A 372 -4.76 -4.75 -24.97
C SER A 372 -5.84 -4.09 -24.12
N GLY A 373 -5.55 -2.94 -23.52
CA GLY A 373 -6.47 -2.20 -22.66
C GLY A 373 -6.50 -2.67 -21.19
N LEU A 374 -5.75 -3.72 -20.83
CA LEU A 374 -5.57 -4.14 -19.45
C LEU A 374 -4.25 -3.59 -18.91
N PHE A 375 -4.31 -2.87 -17.78
CA PHE A 375 -3.18 -2.24 -17.12
C PHE A 375 -3.09 -2.75 -15.68
N ALA A 376 -1.93 -2.56 -15.05
CA ALA A 376 -1.74 -2.88 -13.65
C ALA A 376 -0.85 -1.84 -12.96
N GLY A 377 -1.08 -1.62 -11.66
CA GLY A 377 -0.29 -0.68 -10.86
C GLY A 377 -0.21 -1.07 -9.39
N GLY A 378 0.85 -0.61 -8.75
CA GLY A 378 1.07 -0.75 -7.32
C GLY A 378 1.67 -2.10 -6.91
N GLN A 379 1.35 -2.53 -5.71
CA GLN A 379 1.95 -3.72 -5.11
C GLN A 379 1.60 -5.01 -5.86
N PHE A 380 0.52 -5.01 -6.59
CA PHE A 380 0.14 -6.08 -7.52
C PHE A 380 1.20 -6.34 -8.61
N ASN A 381 1.99 -5.34 -8.98
CA ASN A 381 3.11 -5.46 -9.91
C ASN A 381 4.40 -5.95 -9.23
N GLY A 382 4.37 -6.22 -7.93
CA GLY A 382 5.55 -6.61 -7.16
C GLY A 382 6.35 -5.42 -6.60
N SER A 383 5.89 -4.18 -6.79
CA SER A 383 6.48 -3.00 -6.14
C SER A 383 6.14 -2.98 -4.63
N SER A 384 6.89 -2.21 -3.87
CA SER A 384 6.69 -2.08 -2.43
C SER A 384 6.75 -0.62 -2.01
N GLY A 385 5.67 -0.13 -1.43
CA GLY A 385 5.52 1.22 -0.88
C GLY A 385 4.30 1.95 -1.41
N TYR A 386 3.78 2.87 -0.59
CA TYR A 386 2.60 3.68 -0.94
C TYR A 386 2.89 4.63 -2.10
N GLU A 387 4.08 5.19 -2.11
CA GLU A 387 4.54 6.19 -3.07
C GLU A 387 4.72 5.58 -4.47
N GLU A 388 5.37 4.44 -4.55
CA GLU A 388 5.53 3.68 -5.79
C GLU A 388 4.17 3.23 -6.32
N ALA A 389 3.29 2.77 -5.44
CA ALA A 389 1.94 2.37 -5.81
C ALA A 389 1.15 3.55 -6.40
N ALA A 390 1.20 4.71 -5.75
CA ALA A 390 0.53 5.93 -6.22
C ALA A 390 1.02 6.35 -7.60
N VAL A 391 2.34 6.37 -7.81
CA VAL A 391 2.97 6.72 -9.09
C VAL A 391 2.54 5.75 -10.19
N GLN A 392 2.62 4.45 -9.95
CA GLN A 392 2.23 3.45 -10.96
C GLN A 392 0.75 3.52 -11.29
N GLY A 393 -0.11 3.70 -10.28
CA GLY A 393 -1.55 3.89 -10.50
C GLY A 393 -1.83 5.13 -11.37
N PHE A 394 -1.20 6.26 -11.05
CA PHE A 394 -1.32 7.49 -11.84
C PHE A 394 -0.88 7.28 -13.28
N MET A 395 0.30 6.72 -13.51
CA MET A 395 0.82 6.49 -14.87
C MET A 395 -0.05 5.49 -15.66
N ALA A 396 -0.54 4.44 -15.03
CA ALA A 396 -1.47 3.51 -15.65
C ALA A 396 -2.79 4.21 -16.04
N GLY A 397 -3.32 5.07 -15.17
CA GLY A 397 -4.51 5.88 -15.45
C GLY A 397 -4.32 6.81 -16.64
N VAL A 398 -3.22 7.56 -16.67
CA VAL A 398 -2.87 8.44 -17.80
C VAL A 398 -2.74 7.64 -19.10
N ASN A 399 -2.00 6.53 -19.09
CA ASN A 399 -1.76 5.74 -20.29
C ASN A 399 -3.02 5.00 -20.79
N ALA A 400 -3.92 4.61 -19.89
CA ALA A 400 -5.22 4.09 -20.28
C ALA A 400 -6.02 5.14 -21.05
N VAL A 401 -6.04 6.39 -20.57
CA VAL A 401 -6.72 7.51 -21.28
C VAL A 401 -6.05 7.83 -22.61
N MET A 402 -4.71 7.88 -22.66
CA MET A 402 -3.99 8.12 -23.92
C MET A 402 -4.34 7.05 -24.96
N LYS A 403 -4.37 5.78 -24.54
CA LYS A 403 -4.78 4.68 -25.41
C LYS A 403 -6.21 4.85 -25.93
N ILE A 404 -7.16 5.17 -25.07
CA ILE A 404 -8.57 5.37 -25.45
C ILE A 404 -8.69 6.52 -26.48
N ARG A 405 -7.90 7.57 -26.33
CA ARG A 405 -7.86 8.74 -27.21
C ARG A 405 -7.07 8.50 -28.50
N GLY A 406 -6.36 7.37 -28.63
CA GLY A 406 -5.45 7.12 -29.74
C GLY A 406 -4.24 8.07 -29.77
N GLN A 407 -3.83 8.57 -28.60
CA GLN A 407 -2.69 9.44 -28.40
C GLN A 407 -1.45 8.66 -27.98
N GLU A 408 -0.28 9.27 -28.13
CA GLU A 408 0.98 8.69 -27.71
C GLU A 408 1.00 8.48 -26.18
N ALA A 409 1.53 7.33 -25.77
CA ALA A 409 1.66 7.00 -24.34
C ALA A 409 2.71 7.86 -23.67
N VAL A 410 2.52 8.13 -22.39
CA VAL A 410 3.46 8.86 -21.53
C VAL A 410 4.36 7.85 -20.84
N VAL A 411 5.63 7.83 -21.19
CA VAL A 411 6.67 7.02 -20.56
C VAL A 411 7.81 7.93 -20.16
N LEU A 412 8.17 7.95 -18.90
CA LEU A 412 9.32 8.70 -18.39
C LEU A 412 10.47 7.72 -18.14
N ASP A 413 11.68 8.08 -18.57
CA ASP A 413 12.85 7.29 -18.26
C ASP A 413 13.62 7.83 -17.04
N ARG A 414 14.58 7.06 -16.56
CA ARG A 414 15.39 7.41 -15.37
C ARG A 414 16.19 8.70 -15.50
N SER A 415 16.47 9.14 -16.72
CA SER A 415 17.18 10.40 -16.95
C SER A 415 16.28 11.61 -16.81
N GLN A 416 14.97 11.41 -16.93
CA GLN A 416 13.95 12.46 -16.87
C GLN A 416 13.39 12.65 -15.47
N ALA A 417 13.14 11.54 -14.76
CA ALA A 417 12.48 11.57 -13.45
C ALA A 417 12.75 10.31 -12.62
N TYR A 418 12.59 10.41 -11.30
CA TYR A 418 12.58 9.25 -10.39
C TYR A 418 11.46 8.25 -10.75
N ILE A 419 10.32 8.75 -11.22
CA ILE A 419 9.19 7.94 -11.71
C ILE A 419 9.64 6.94 -12.77
N GLY A 420 10.55 7.32 -13.68
CA GLY A 420 11.12 6.43 -14.68
C GLY A 420 12.00 5.29 -14.14
N GLY A 421 12.16 5.19 -12.84
CA GLY A 421 12.85 4.08 -12.16
C GLY A 421 11.91 3.15 -11.41
N SER A 422 10.61 3.34 -11.51
CA SER A 422 9.59 2.55 -10.83
C SER A 422 8.99 1.40 -11.68
N ASP A 423 9.59 1.17 -12.85
CA ASP A 423 9.21 0.10 -13.80
C ASP A 423 9.65 -1.30 -13.33
#